data_b8364205a8b4ed0af5c35fd04a16dbd9
#
_entry.id   b8364205a8b4ed0af5c35fd04a16dbd9
#
_cell.length_a   1.000
_cell.length_b   1.000
_cell.length_c   1.000
_cell.angle_alpha   90.00
_cell.angle_beta   90.00
_cell.angle_gamma   90.00
#
_symmetry.space_group_name_H-M   'P 1'
#
loop_
_entity.id
_entity.type
_entity.pdbx_description
1 polymer ?
#
loop_
_entity_poly.entity_id
_entity_poly.type
_entity_poly.pdbx_seq_one_letter_code
_entity_poly.pdbx_strand_id
1 'polypeptide(L)'
;MGDYNGIGPEVTIKALQKIDYEKSIPVWIGYKSVFDFYHHKLKGQLRVREISACDDAKPGFVNIFELGHFGKSPVINPGKIEPDAGKAAMRAVETGIDLCLEEKTDALVTAPISKEAIQLAGYNVPGHTEFLAQKTDSKQVLMMLVNNGLRVALVTIHEPLKEVTSLIDKNRIINRLIVLNNSLINDFGIESPKIAVLGLNPHAGDGGVIGQEEIDIIAPAIAEANEQGITADGPFPGDGYFGTRMNEQYDATLAMYHDQGLIPFKTLSFGKGVNFSAGLPIIRTSPDHGTAFSIAGKNKADDSSFLAAFQLAENFIENRKHPV
;
A
#
# COMPACT_ATOMS: atom_id res chain seq x y z
N MET A 1 5.35 -9.04 -9.61
CA MET A 1 5.92 -10.35 -9.20
C MET A 1 6.37 -10.35 -7.73
N GLY A 2 7.01 -9.27 -7.23
CA GLY A 2 7.62 -9.23 -5.91
C GLY A 2 8.86 -10.13 -5.80
N ASP A 3 9.30 -10.43 -4.57
CA ASP A 3 10.38 -11.40 -4.35
C ASP A 3 9.89 -12.81 -4.69
N TYR A 4 10.47 -13.42 -5.71
CA TYR A 4 9.98 -14.70 -6.22
C TYR A 4 10.33 -15.90 -5.32
N ASN A 5 11.20 -15.72 -4.33
CA ASN A 5 11.48 -16.72 -3.31
C ASN A 5 10.57 -16.59 -2.07
N GLY A 6 9.78 -15.51 -1.99
CA GLY A 6 8.75 -15.29 -0.98
C GLY A 6 7.38 -15.82 -1.42
N ILE A 7 6.32 -15.39 -0.70
CA ILE A 7 4.94 -15.76 -1.02
C ILE A 7 4.32 -14.91 -2.14
N GLY A 8 5.01 -13.86 -2.62
CA GLY A 8 4.48 -12.94 -3.62
C GLY A 8 3.85 -13.62 -4.83
N PRO A 9 4.56 -14.50 -5.57
CA PRO A 9 4.00 -15.22 -6.71
C PRO A 9 2.80 -16.10 -6.33
N GLU A 10 2.85 -16.77 -5.18
CA GLU A 10 1.78 -17.65 -4.71
C GLU A 10 0.48 -16.88 -4.47
N VAL A 11 0.53 -15.79 -3.68
CA VAL A 11 -0.68 -15.00 -3.37
C VAL A 11 -1.23 -14.30 -4.60
N THR A 12 -0.36 -13.81 -5.50
CA THR A 12 -0.79 -13.19 -6.74
C THR A 12 -1.52 -14.16 -7.64
N ILE A 13 -0.96 -15.36 -7.88
CA ILE A 13 -1.60 -16.37 -8.73
C ILE A 13 -2.92 -16.85 -8.12
N LYS A 14 -3.00 -17.04 -6.80
CA LYS A 14 -4.26 -17.38 -6.12
C LYS A 14 -5.32 -16.28 -6.28
N ALA A 15 -4.95 -15.02 -6.12
CA ALA A 15 -5.85 -13.89 -6.32
C ALA A 15 -6.32 -13.79 -7.77
N LEU A 16 -5.42 -13.96 -8.75
CA LEU A 16 -5.75 -13.95 -10.17
C LEU A 16 -6.77 -15.03 -10.58
N GLN A 17 -6.90 -16.11 -9.82
CA GLN A 17 -7.96 -17.11 -10.05
C GLN A 17 -9.36 -16.66 -9.62
N LYS A 18 -9.46 -15.52 -8.91
CA LYS A 18 -10.69 -15.02 -8.28
C LYS A 18 -11.16 -13.67 -8.83
N ILE A 19 -10.34 -13.00 -9.65
CA ILE A 19 -10.71 -11.71 -10.26
C ILE A 19 -11.70 -11.88 -11.41
N ASP A 20 -12.39 -10.80 -11.75
CA ASP A 20 -13.27 -10.73 -12.91
C ASP A 20 -12.49 -10.27 -14.16
N TYR A 21 -12.27 -11.17 -15.09
CA TYR A 21 -11.56 -10.93 -16.34
C TYR A 21 -12.37 -10.16 -17.40
N GLU A 22 -13.68 -9.95 -17.17
CA GLU A 22 -14.48 -9.05 -17.99
C GLU A 22 -14.28 -7.59 -17.58
N LYS A 23 -14.01 -7.38 -16.28
CA LYS A 23 -13.76 -6.07 -15.69
C LYS A 23 -12.30 -5.61 -15.82
N SER A 24 -11.35 -6.52 -15.68
CA SER A 24 -9.92 -6.18 -15.63
C SER A 24 -9.06 -7.06 -16.52
N ILE A 25 -8.03 -6.46 -17.10
CA ILE A 25 -7.02 -7.12 -17.91
C ILE A 25 -5.70 -7.16 -17.13
N PRO A 26 -5.41 -8.22 -16.36
CA PRO A 26 -4.21 -8.25 -15.53
C PRO A 26 -2.95 -8.45 -16.39
N VAL A 27 -1.91 -7.66 -16.06
CA VAL A 27 -0.57 -7.79 -16.60
C VAL A 27 0.37 -8.22 -15.47
N TRP A 28 0.91 -9.43 -15.56
CA TRP A 28 1.96 -9.91 -14.67
C TRP A 28 3.31 -9.40 -15.17
N ILE A 29 4.00 -8.59 -14.40
CA ILE A 29 5.35 -8.14 -14.69
C ILE A 29 6.34 -9.03 -13.96
N GLY A 30 7.14 -9.80 -14.71
CA GLY A 30 8.08 -10.74 -14.10
C GLY A 30 8.60 -11.78 -15.10
N TYR A 31 9.15 -12.87 -14.57
CA TYR A 31 9.62 -13.98 -15.37
C TYR A 31 8.52 -15.02 -15.56
N LYS A 32 8.29 -15.41 -16.80
CA LYS A 32 7.32 -16.51 -17.10
C LYS A 32 7.68 -17.80 -16.39
N SER A 33 8.96 -18.13 -16.30
CA SER A 33 9.42 -19.33 -15.59
C SER A 33 9.05 -19.32 -14.10
N VAL A 34 9.03 -18.15 -13.44
CA VAL A 34 8.54 -18.00 -12.06
C VAL A 34 7.02 -18.20 -12.01
N PHE A 35 6.29 -17.58 -12.94
CA PHE A 35 4.84 -17.79 -13.03
C PHE A 35 4.50 -19.26 -13.21
N ASP A 36 5.10 -19.93 -14.19
CA ASP A 36 4.85 -21.33 -14.52
C ASP A 36 5.16 -22.25 -13.34
N PHE A 37 6.28 -22.01 -12.61
CA PHE A 37 6.66 -22.79 -11.44
C PHE A 37 5.56 -22.75 -10.36
N TYR A 38 5.09 -21.57 -9.99
CA TYR A 38 4.05 -21.45 -8.95
C TYR A 38 2.67 -21.85 -9.47
N HIS A 39 2.32 -21.52 -10.71
CA HIS A 39 1.05 -21.90 -11.33
C HIS A 39 0.88 -23.42 -11.39
N HIS A 40 1.92 -24.15 -11.82
CA HIS A 40 1.91 -25.61 -11.80
C HIS A 40 1.79 -26.19 -10.39
N LYS A 41 2.54 -25.61 -9.43
CA LYS A 41 2.52 -26.05 -8.03
C LYS A 41 1.16 -25.83 -7.37
N LEU A 42 0.45 -24.80 -7.75
CA LEU A 42 -0.90 -24.47 -7.28
C LEU A 42 -2.00 -25.21 -8.03
N LYS A 43 -1.66 -26.00 -9.06
CA LYS A 43 -2.62 -26.63 -9.99
C LYS A 43 -3.60 -25.61 -10.58
N GLY A 44 -3.09 -24.41 -10.89
CA GLY A 44 -3.87 -23.31 -11.43
C GLY A 44 -4.45 -23.63 -12.81
N GLN A 45 -5.58 -23.01 -13.14
CA GLN A 45 -6.27 -23.16 -14.44
C GLN A 45 -6.33 -21.84 -15.22
N LEU A 46 -5.41 -20.90 -14.92
CA LEU A 46 -5.36 -19.62 -15.59
C LEU A 46 -4.93 -19.76 -17.05
N ARG A 47 -5.61 -19.04 -17.91
CA ARG A 47 -5.16 -18.85 -19.29
C ARG A 47 -4.04 -17.84 -19.30
N VAL A 48 -2.90 -18.19 -19.87
CA VAL A 48 -1.69 -17.36 -19.82
C VAL A 48 -1.25 -16.99 -21.23
N ARG A 49 -0.77 -15.78 -21.41
CA ARG A 49 -0.25 -15.26 -22.67
C ARG A 49 0.98 -14.40 -22.41
N GLU A 50 2.04 -14.59 -23.18
CA GLU A 50 3.18 -13.68 -23.20
C GLU A 50 2.89 -12.46 -24.09
N ILE A 51 3.31 -11.29 -23.65
CA ILE A 51 3.18 -10.03 -24.38
C ILE A 51 4.51 -9.28 -24.38
N SER A 52 4.77 -8.55 -25.46
CA SER A 52 5.94 -7.68 -25.59
C SER A 52 5.61 -6.20 -25.29
N ALA A 53 4.36 -5.82 -25.41
CA ALA A 53 3.83 -4.51 -25.06
C ALA A 53 2.48 -4.65 -24.35
N CYS A 54 2.10 -3.69 -23.50
CA CYS A 54 0.80 -3.70 -22.83
C CYS A 54 -0.37 -3.62 -23.81
N ASP A 55 -0.19 -2.98 -24.96
CA ASP A 55 -1.19 -2.87 -26.03
C ASP A 55 -1.58 -4.26 -26.63
N ASP A 56 -0.73 -5.27 -26.44
CA ASP A 56 -0.99 -6.66 -26.83
C ASP A 56 -1.82 -7.45 -25.81
N ALA A 57 -2.10 -6.88 -24.64
CA ALA A 57 -2.82 -7.56 -23.57
C ALA A 57 -4.27 -7.85 -23.97
N LYS A 58 -4.77 -9.03 -23.59
CA LYS A 58 -6.11 -9.48 -23.97
C LYS A 58 -6.96 -9.86 -22.77
N PRO A 59 -8.26 -9.53 -22.80
CA PRO A 59 -9.22 -9.99 -21.81
C PRO A 59 -9.24 -11.54 -21.71
N GLY A 60 -9.56 -12.05 -20.54
CA GLY A 60 -9.65 -13.49 -20.29
C GLY A 60 -8.31 -14.20 -20.14
N PHE A 61 -7.20 -13.48 -20.13
CA PHE A 61 -5.85 -14.02 -19.95
C PHE A 61 -5.11 -13.29 -18.82
N VAL A 62 -4.20 -13.99 -18.16
CA VAL A 62 -3.08 -13.37 -17.47
C VAL A 62 -2.02 -13.06 -18.52
N ASN A 63 -1.79 -11.79 -18.76
CA ASN A 63 -0.83 -11.31 -19.74
C ASN A 63 0.53 -11.17 -19.05
N ILE A 64 1.53 -11.93 -19.50
CA ILE A 64 2.88 -11.89 -18.91
C ILE A 64 3.75 -10.93 -19.70
N PHE A 65 4.11 -9.82 -19.07
CA PHE A 65 5.13 -8.90 -19.54
C PHE A 65 6.48 -9.39 -19.02
N GLU A 66 7.26 -10.04 -19.89
CA GLU A 66 8.52 -10.69 -19.53
C GLU A 66 9.61 -9.65 -19.21
N LEU A 67 10.19 -9.75 -18.02
CA LEU A 67 11.40 -9.01 -17.69
C LEU A 67 12.57 -9.66 -18.44
N GLY A 68 13.24 -8.90 -19.30
CA GLY A 68 14.40 -9.41 -20.04
C GLY A 68 15.44 -10.08 -19.14
N HIS A 69 15.95 -11.23 -19.57
CA HIS A 69 16.93 -12.00 -18.81
C HIS A 69 18.30 -11.30 -18.75
N PHE A 70 18.90 -11.20 -17.55
CA PHE A 70 20.31 -10.81 -17.38
C PHE A 70 21.18 -12.07 -17.41
N GLY A 71 21.29 -12.69 -18.58
CA GLY A 71 22.24 -13.78 -18.85
C GLY A 71 21.84 -15.18 -18.35
N LYS A 72 20.98 -15.34 -17.36
CA LYS A 72 20.53 -16.65 -16.84
C LYS A 72 19.06 -16.63 -16.44
N SER A 73 18.37 -17.75 -16.66
CA SER A 73 17.03 -17.97 -16.09
C SER A 73 17.07 -17.90 -14.57
N PRO A 74 16.02 -17.36 -13.91
CA PRO A 74 15.98 -17.27 -12.46
C PRO A 74 16.03 -18.66 -11.82
N VAL A 75 16.83 -18.80 -10.77
CA VAL A 75 16.85 -19.99 -9.91
C VAL A 75 15.87 -19.75 -8.77
N ILE A 76 14.80 -20.54 -8.72
CA ILE A 76 13.71 -20.34 -7.75
C ILE A 76 13.99 -21.22 -6.53
N ASN A 77 14.29 -20.58 -5.39
CA ASN A 77 14.58 -21.20 -4.11
C ASN A 77 13.61 -20.69 -3.02
N PRO A 78 12.35 -21.17 -2.97
CA PRO A 78 11.37 -20.65 -2.03
C PRO A 78 11.86 -20.68 -0.58
N GLY A 79 11.74 -19.57 0.13
CA GLY A 79 12.19 -19.41 1.49
C GLY A 79 13.64 -18.94 1.64
N LYS A 80 14.35 -18.67 0.53
CA LYS A 80 15.73 -18.16 0.55
C LYS A 80 15.79 -16.68 0.20
N ILE A 81 16.61 -15.95 0.94
CA ILE A 81 16.91 -14.54 0.65
C ILE A 81 18.08 -14.52 -0.33
N GLU A 82 17.84 -14.03 -1.53
CA GLU A 82 18.84 -14.01 -2.60
C GLU A 82 18.81 -12.66 -3.35
N PRO A 83 19.99 -12.10 -3.70
CA PRO A 83 20.08 -10.82 -4.39
C PRO A 83 19.40 -10.82 -5.77
N ASP A 84 19.42 -11.93 -6.49
CA ASP A 84 18.79 -12.03 -7.80
C ASP A 84 17.25 -11.91 -7.70
N ALA A 85 16.64 -12.47 -6.64
CA ALA A 85 15.23 -12.31 -6.36
C ALA A 85 14.87 -10.86 -6.00
N GLY A 86 15.70 -10.22 -5.17
CA GLY A 86 15.56 -8.81 -4.82
C GLY A 86 15.68 -7.90 -6.04
N LYS A 87 16.68 -8.13 -6.91
CA LYS A 87 16.88 -7.38 -8.15
C LYS A 87 15.68 -7.52 -9.10
N ALA A 88 15.19 -8.73 -9.28
CA ALA A 88 14.04 -9.01 -10.13
C ALA A 88 12.77 -8.34 -9.60
N ALA A 89 12.56 -8.37 -8.27
CA ALA A 89 11.43 -7.72 -7.63
C ALA A 89 11.44 -6.20 -7.86
N MET A 90 12.58 -5.55 -7.65
CA MET A 90 12.70 -4.09 -7.86
C MET A 90 12.50 -3.69 -9.31
N ARG A 91 13.04 -4.47 -10.25
CA ARG A 91 12.80 -4.21 -11.67
C ARG A 91 11.35 -4.37 -12.07
N ALA A 92 10.65 -5.38 -11.52
CA ALA A 92 9.22 -5.53 -11.79
C ALA A 92 8.43 -4.32 -11.26
N VAL A 93 8.80 -3.79 -10.09
CA VAL A 93 8.19 -2.58 -9.53
C VAL A 93 8.53 -1.36 -10.41
N GLU A 94 9.79 -1.18 -10.80
CA GLU A 94 10.22 -0.09 -11.68
C GLU A 94 9.47 -0.10 -13.00
N THR A 95 9.46 -1.25 -13.69
CA THR A 95 8.70 -1.41 -14.94
C THR A 95 7.21 -1.09 -14.74
N GLY A 96 6.59 -1.54 -13.62
CA GLY A 96 5.19 -1.24 -13.34
C GLY A 96 4.93 0.25 -13.11
N ILE A 97 5.85 0.96 -12.46
CA ILE A 97 5.77 2.43 -12.31
C ILE A 97 5.84 3.11 -13.67
N ASP A 98 6.82 2.74 -14.50
CA ASP A 98 7.02 3.33 -15.82
C ASP A 98 5.77 3.13 -16.69
N LEU A 99 5.21 1.91 -16.72
CA LEU A 99 3.98 1.61 -17.46
C LEU A 99 2.76 2.42 -16.98
N CYS A 100 2.65 2.67 -15.66
CA CYS A 100 1.58 3.54 -15.14
C CYS A 100 1.81 5.01 -15.50
N LEU A 101 3.05 5.50 -15.44
CA LEU A 101 3.39 6.89 -15.81
C LEU A 101 3.21 7.15 -17.32
N GLU A 102 3.42 6.13 -18.14
CA GLU A 102 3.19 6.14 -19.60
C GLU A 102 1.71 5.89 -19.97
N GLU A 103 0.80 5.77 -18.99
CA GLU A 103 -0.62 5.48 -19.18
C GLU A 103 -0.89 4.18 -19.96
N LYS A 104 0.06 3.22 -19.89
CA LYS A 104 -0.06 1.88 -20.48
C LYS A 104 -0.79 0.90 -19.57
N THR A 105 -0.83 1.20 -18.28
CA THR A 105 -1.62 0.50 -17.27
C THR A 105 -2.25 1.50 -16.32
N ASP A 106 -3.46 1.20 -15.83
CA ASP A 106 -4.23 2.11 -14.98
C ASP A 106 -3.76 2.11 -13.53
N ALA A 107 -3.22 0.99 -13.04
CA ALA A 107 -2.79 0.84 -11.64
C ALA A 107 -1.69 -0.20 -11.47
N LEU A 108 -0.95 -0.11 -10.37
CA LEU A 108 0.09 -1.03 -9.95
C LEU A 108 -0.29 -1.72 -8.63
N VAL A 109 -0.44 -3.04 -8.64
CA VAL A 109 -0.58 -3.86 -7.43
C VAL A 109 0.74 -4.57 -7.17
N THR A 110 1.45 -4.19 -6.10
CA THR A 110 2.77 -4.77 -5.82
C THR A 110 2.69 -5.95 -4.86
N ALA A 111 3.36 -7.04 -5.20
CA ALA A 111 3.59 -8.15 -4.28
C ALA A 111 4.76 -7.85 -3.32
N PRO A 112 4.87 -8.54 -2.18
CA PRO A 112 5.88 -8.26 -1.16
C PRO A 112 7.32 -8.38 -1.67
N ILE A 113 8.20 -7.50 -1.18
CA ILE A 113 9.66 -7.54 -1.42
C ILE A 113 10.41 -7.78 -0.12
N SER A 114 11.60 -8.38 -0.21
CA SER A 114 12.51 -8.53 0.92
C SER A 114 13.49 -7.36 0.97
N LYS A 115 13.47 -6.59 2.07
CA LYS A 115 14.41 -5.48 2.29
C LYS A 115 15.87 -5.95 2.24
N GLU A 116 16.16 -7.11 2.82
CA GLU A 116 17.50 -7.71 2.79
C GLU A 116 17.91 -8.12 1.38
N ALA A 117 17.03 -8.79 0.62
CA ALA A 117 17.34 -9.19 -0.76
C ALA A 117 17.59 -7.99 -1.67
N ILE A 118 16.79 -6.91 -1.57
CA ILE A 118 17.01 -5.71 -2.38
C ILE A 118 18.29 -4.96 -2.00
N GLN A 119 18.64 -4.93 -0.71
CA GLN A 119 19.90 -4.36 -0.24
C GLN A 119 21.10 -5.16 -0.76
N LEU A 120 21.05 -6.49 -0.71
CA LEU A 120 22.07 -7.37 -1.31
C LEU A 120 22.17 -7.18 -2.83
N ALA A 121 21.09 -6.82 -3.48
CA ALA A 121 21.04 -6.49 -4.91
C ALA A 121 21.57 -5.09 -5.25
N GLY A 122 21.97 -4.29 -4.26
CA GLY A 122 22.53 -2.95 -4.44
C GLY A 122 21.51 -1.81 -4.43
N TYR A 123 20.24 -2.07 -4.10
CA TYR A 123 19.23 -1.02 -3.92
C TYR A 123 19.34 -0.42 -2.51
N ASN A 124 19.61 0.88 -2.45
CA ASN A 124 19.72 1.60 -1.17
C ASN A 124 18.40 2.37 -0.88
N VAL A 125 17.29 1.62 -0.79
CA VAL A 125 15.97 2.17 -0.47
C VAL A 125 15.33 1.35 0.64
N PRO A 126 14.62 1.98 1.60
CA PRO A 126 14.00 1.29 2.73
C PRO A 126 12.84 0.35 2.33
N GLY A 127 12.18 0.63 1.21
CA GLY A 127 11.05 -0.16 0.73
C GLY A 127 10.34 0.42 -0.49
N HIS A 128 9.12 -0.08 -0.74
CA HIS A 128 8.32 0.35 -1.89
C HIS A 128 7.98 1.84 -1.85
N THR A 129 7.56 2.37 -0.71
CA THR A 129 7.02 3.74 -0.60
C THR A 129 8.07 4.77 -0.98
N GLU A 130 9.28 4.62 -0.48
CA GLU A 130 10.39 5.53 -0.74
C GLU A 130 10.87 5.40 -2.20
N PHE A 131 10.89 4.17 -2.74
CA PHE A 131 11.23 3.94 -4.14
C PHE A 131 10.19 4.54 -5.09
N LEU A 132 8.90 4.36 -4.79
CA LEU A 132 7.80 4.97 -5.55
C LEU A 132 7.89 6.51 -5.51
N ALA A 133 8.07 7.09 -4.31
CA ALA A 133 8.21 8.54 -4.16
C ALA A 133 9.36 9.09 -5.02
N GLN A 134 10.52 8.42 -4.99
CA GLN A 134 11.68 8.79 -5.78
C GLN A 134 11.44 8.68 -7.29
N LYS A 135 10.82 7.58 -7.75
CA LYS A 135 10.58 7.33 -9.17
C LYS A 135 9.49 8.23 -9.78
N THR A 136 8.54 8.68 -8.98
CA THR A 136 7.44 9.55 -9.41
C THR A 136 7.67 11.04 -9.08
N ASP A 137 8.85 11.40 -8.54
CA ASP A 137 9.17 12.75 -8.00
C ASP A 137 8.09 13.29 -7.03
N SER A 138 7.51 12.39 -6.24
CA SER A 138 6.43 12.72 -5.30
C SER A 138 7.00 13.12 -3.95
N LYS A 139 6.81 14.39 -3.57
CA LYS A 139 7.35 14.94 -2.32
C LYS A 139 6.53 14.56 -1.07
N GLN A 140 5.27 14.25 -1.24
CA GLN A 140 4.33 14.01 -0.14
C GLN A 140 3.53 12.74 -0.39
N VAL A 141 4.12 11.59 -0.03
CA VAL A 141 3.43 10.31 -0.06
C VAL A 141 2.90 10.00 1.32
N LEU A 142 1.63 9.59 1.41
CA LEU A 142 0.96 9.23 2.64
C LEU A 142 0.65 7.73 2.64
N MET A 143 1.19 7.02 3.63
CA MET A 143 0.84 5.62 3.85
C MET A 143 -0.54 5.51 4.49
N MET A 144 -1.41 4.76 3.86
CA MET A 144 -2.75 4.46 4.36
C MET A 144 -2.95 2.94 4.45
N LEU A 145 -3.57 2.50 5.53
CA LEU A 145 -4.09 1.14 5.68
C LEU A 145 -5.60 1.17 5.49
N VAL A 146 -6.11 0.29 4.64
CA VAL A 146 -7.52 0.27 4.22
C VAL A 146 -8.12 -1.12 4.38
N ASN A 147 -9.30 -1.21 4.99
CA ASN A 147 -10.13 -2.42 5.02
C ASN A 147 -11.59 -2.06 5.27
N ASN A 148 -12.50 -2.41 4.35
CA ASN A 148 -13.97 -2.35 4.54
C ASN A 148 -14.47 -1.07 5.23
N GLY A 149 -14.06 0.11 4.76
CA GLY A 149 -14.47 1.39 5.34
C GLY A 149 -13.54 1.92 6.45
N LEU A 150 -12.75 1.07 7.10
CA LEU A 150 -11.70 1.53 8.02
C LEU A 150 -10.49 2.01 7.22
N ARG A 151 -10.13 3.27 7.36
CA ARG A 151 -8.97 3.91 6.73
C ARG A 151 -8.14 4.59 7.78
N VAL A 152 -6.87 4.20 7.89
CA VAL A 152 -5.92 4.76 8.85
C VAL A 152 -4.69 5.26 8.12
N ALA A 153 -4.42 6.55 8.25
CA ALA A 153 -3.22 7.21 7.72
C ALA A 153 -2.28 7.59 8.86
N LEU A 154 -1.00 7.79 8.55
CA LEU A 154 0.05 8.00 9.53
C LEU A 154 0.80 9.31 9.28
N VAL A 155 1.01 10.10 10.33
CA VAL A 155 1.88 11.30 10.29
C VAL A 155 3.34 10.88 10.20
N THR A 156 3.78 9.95 11.08
CA THR A 156 5.11 9.33 11.07
C THR A 156 4.98 7.83 10.87
N ILE A 157 5.92 7.21 10.14
CA ILE A 157 5.80 5.82 9.71
C ILE A 157 6.81 4.92 10.43
N HIS A 158 8.02 4.78 9.91
CA HIS A 158 9.04 3.84 10.40
C HIS A 158 10.13 4.55 11.23
N GLU A 159 9.69 5.38 12.15
CA GLU A 159 10.59 6.15 13.00
C GLU A 159 10.74 5.49 14.39
N PRO A 160 11.93 5.53 14.99
CA PRO A 160 12.07 5.17 16.40
C PRO A 160 11.13 5.99 17.28
N LEU A 161 10.44 5.38 18.24
CA LEU A 161 9.44 6.05 19.06
C LEU A 161 10.00 7.32 19.76
N LYS A 162 11.27 7.32 20.17
CA LYS A 162 11.95 8.48 20.78
C LYS A 162 12.07 9.69 19.85
N GLU A 163 12.01 9.47 18.51
CA GLU A 163 12.12 10.53 17.52
C GLU A 163 10.74 11.08 17.10
N VAL A 164 9.65 10.34 17.39
CA VAL A 164 8.29 10.71 16.96
C VAL A 164 7.91 12.11 17.41
N THR A 165 8.12 12.45 18.68
CA THR A 165 7.75 13.77 19.22
C THR A 165 8.42 14.92 18.50
N SER A 166 9.69 14.78 18.13
CA SER A 166 10.45 15.79 17.38
C SER A 166 10.02 15.93 15.92
N LEU A 167 9.33 14.90 15.40
CA LEU A 167 8.86 14.85 14.01
C LEU A 167 7.40 15.30 13.87
N ILE A 168 6.67 15.47 14.97
CA ILE A 168 5.31 16.00 14.96
C ILE A 168 5.39 17.52 14.95
N ASP A 169 5.08 18.11 13.81
CA ASP A 169 4.98 19.54 13.62
C ASP A 169 3.69 19.93 12.87
N LYS A 170 3.26 21.17 13.03
CA LYS A 170 2.02 21.70 12.47
C LYS A 170 1.94 21.52 10.95
N ASN A 171 3.01 21.87 10.24
CA ASN A 171 3.03 21.81 8.77
C ASN A 171 2.95 20.39 8.26
N ARG A 172 3.62 19.46 8.94
CA ARG A 172 3.54 18.04 8.59
C ARG A 172 2.13 17.50 8.74
N ILE A 173 1.44 17.80 9.84
CA ILE A 173 0.05 17.38 10.06
C ILE A 173 -0.86 17.96 8.98
N ILE A 174 -0.77 19.26 8.68
CA ILE A 174 -1.56 19.92 7.63
C ILE A 174 -1.31 19.25 6.26
N ASN A 175 -0.04 19.04 5.90
CA ASN A 175 0.30 18.38 4.64
C ASN A 175 -0.28 16.96 4.55
N ARG A 176 -0.27 16.20 5.67
CA ARG A 176 -0.89 14.86 5.71
C ARG A 176 -2.40 14.93 5.56
N LEU A 177 -3.05 15.91 6.20
CA LEU A 177 -4.49 16.15 6.07
C LEU A 177 -4.88 16.52 4.63
N ILE A 178 -4.10 17.38 3.96
CA ILE A 178 -4.33 17.75 2.56
C ILE A 178 -4.24 16.53 1.65
N VAL A 179 -3.18 15.72 1.76
CA VAL A 179 -3.02 14.50 0.95
C VAL A 179 -4.13 13.50 1.25
N LEU A 180 -4.49 13.31 2.52
CA LEU A 180 -5.54 12.41 2.95
C LEU A 180 -6.90 12.85 2.39
N ASN A 181 -7.26 14.11 2.56
CA ASN A 181 -8.52 14.66 2.06
C ASN A 181 -8.64 14.52 0.54
N ASN A 182 -7.60 14.90 -0.20
CA ASN A 182 -7.57 14.78 -1.65
C ASN A 182 -7.72 13.33 -2.10
N SER A 183 -7.10 12.39 -1.40
CA SER A 183 -7.22 10.97 -1.69
C SER A 183 -8.63 10.44 -1.38
N LEU A 184 -9.24 10.87 -0.26
CA LEU A 184 -10.61 10.51 0.08
C LEU A 184 -11.60 10.97 -0.99
N ILE A 185 -11.39 12.14 -1.57
CA ILE A 185 -12.21 12.67 -2.66
C ILE A 185 -11.93 11.90 -3.97
N ASN A 186 -10.66 11.90 -4.42
CA ASN A 186 -10.32 11.45 -5.77
C ASN A 186 -10.24 9.92 -5.89
N ASP A 187 -9.69 9.23 -4.87
CA ASP A 187 -9.49 7.78 -4.92
C ASP A 187 -10.70 7.04 -4.34
N PHE A 188 -11.24 7.52 -3.21
CA PHE A 188 -12.37 6.86 -2.55
C PHE A 188 -13.75 7.38 -2.99
N GLY A 189 -13.83 8.47 -3.76
CA GLY A 189 -15.11 9.04 -4.25
C GLY A 189 -15.99 9.60 -3.13
N ILE A 190 -15.41 10.16 -2.09
CA ILE A 190 -16.15 10.74 -0.96
C ILE A 190 -16.23 12.26 -1.13
N GLU A 191 -17.40 12.82 -1.46
CA GLU A 191 -17.57 14.27 -1.76
C GLU A 191 -17.18 15.18 -0.58
N SER A 192 -17.50 14.80 0.63
CA SER A 192 -17.29 15.62 1.84
C SER A 192 -16.66 14.79 2.97
N PRO A 193 -15.36 14.45 2.86
CA PRO A 193 -14.72 13.57 3.81
C PRO A 193 -14.66 14.17 5.21
N LYS A 194 -14.87 13.31 6.23
CA LYS A 194 -14.67 13.64 7.65
C LYS A 194 -13.47 12.89 8.18
N ILE A 195 -12.47 13.60 8.67
CA ILE A 195 -11.20 13.04 9.13
C ILE A 195 -11.09 13.18 10.65
N ALA A 196 -10.86 12.07 11.35
CA ALA A 196 -10.50 12.10 12.76
C ALA A 196 -8.98 12.22 12.89
N VAL A 197 -8.51 13.12 13.74
CA VAL A 197 -7.09 13.27 14.08
C VAL A 197 -6.88 12.81 15.52
N LEU A 198 -5.95 11.87 15.73
CA LEU A 198 -5.63 11.38 17.06
C LEU A 198 -4.66 12.34 17.76
N GLY A 199 -4.72 12.39 19.09
CA GLY A 199 -3.70 13.01 19.91
C GLY A 199 -2.41 12.19 19.90
N LEU A 200 -1.30 12.78 20.32
CA LEU A 200 -0.02 12.11 20.49
C LEU A 200 0.07 11.45 21.87
N ASN A 201 -0.37 12.17 22.89
CA ASN A 201 -0.23 11.80 24.29
C ASN A 201 -1.47 11.02 24.82
N PRO A 202 -1.32 10.26 25.92
CA PRO A 202 -2.47 9.65 26.60
C PRO A 202 -3.54 10.69 26.92
N HIS A 203 -4.80 10.33 26.80
CA HIS A 203 -5.95 11.21 27.02
C HIS A 203 -5.92 12.52 26.21
N ALA A 204 -5.24 12.50 25.03
CA ALA A 204 -4.99 13.68 24.21
C ALA A 204 -4.40 14.85 25.02
N GLY A 205 -3.40 14.54 25.86
CA GLY A 205 -2.67 15.51 26.68
C GLY A 205 -3.34 15.96 27.96
N ASP A 206 -4.60 15.56 28.23
CA ASP A 206 -5.39 15.91 29.43
C ASP A 206 -5.31 17.41 29.76
N GLY A 207 -5.64 18.26 28.81
CA GLY A 207 -5.59 19.73 28.96
C GLY A 207 -4.20 20.28 29.19
N GLY A 208 -3.15 19.57 28.79
CA GLY A 208 -1.75 19.94 28.92
C GLY A 208 -1.05 19.36 30.16
N VAL A 209 -1.74 18.54 30.94
CA VAL A 209 -1.14 17.92 32.16
C VAL A 209 -0.17 16.80 31.77
N ILE A 210 -0.45 16.05 30.69
CA ILE A 210 0.35 14.91 30.24
C ILE A 210 1.25 15.27 29.05
N GLY A 211 1.00 16.38 28.36
CA GLY A 211 1.77 16.88 27.22
C GLY A 211 1.14 18.14 26.66
N GLN A 212 1.91 18.93 25.92
CA GLN A 212 1.45 20.17 25.32
C GLN A 212 1.26 20.10 23.82
N GLU A 213 1.69 18.99 23.17
CA GLU A 213 1.70 18.82 21.72
C GLU A 213 0.29 18.94 21.12
N GLU A 214 -0.73 18.53 21.85
CA GLU A 214 -2.13 18.68 21.43
C GLU A 214 -2.53 20.15 21.37
N ILE A 215 -2.15 20.94 22.36
CA ILE A 215 -2.48 22.38 22.48
C ILE A 215 -1.64 23.21 21.51
N ASP A 216 -0.33 22.96 21.47
CA ASP A 216 0.62 23.81 20.77
C ASP A 216 0.76 23.44 19.28
N ILE A 217 0.47 22.21 18.89
CA ILE A 217 0.75 21.69 17.54
C ILE A 217 -0.49 21.11 16.88
N ILE A 218 -1.15 20.09 17.50
CA ILE A 218 -2.16 19.28 16.81
C ILE A 218 -3.47 20.05 16.64
N ALA A 219 -4.01 20.66 17.69
CA ALA A 219 -5.23 21.46 17.60
C ALA A 219 -5.08 22.68 16.67
N PRO A 220 -3.96 23.45 16.70
CA PRO A 220 -3.70 24.50 15.71
C PRO A 220 -3.58 23.98 14.27
N ALA A 221 -3.06 22.76 14.05
CA ALA A 221 -3.01 22.15 12.72
C ALA A 221 -4.40 21.78 12.20
N ILE A 222 -5.25 21.23 13.07
CA ILE A 222 -6.65 20.91 12.75
C ILE A 222 -7.42 22.19 12.41
N ALA A 223 -7.27 23.24 13.23
CA ALA A 223 -7.95 24.52 12.98
C ALA A 223 -7.57 25.13 11.62
N GLU A 224 -6.28 25.14 11.29
CA GLU A 224 -5.81 25.66 10.00
C GLU A 224 -6.27 24.78 8.82
N ALA A 225 -6.30 23.46 8.96
CA ALA A 225 -6.84 22.57 7.95
C ALA A 225 -8.35 22.83 7.68
N ASN A 226 -9.12 23.09 8.75
CA ASN A 226 -10.53 23.47 8.65
C ASN A 226 -10.72 24.82 7.95
N GLU A 227 -9.86 25.80 8.20
CA GLU A 227 -9.88 27.09 7.48
C GLU A 227 -9.58 26.90 5.98
N GLN A 228 -8.85 25.85 5.61
CA GLN A 228 -8.58 25.47 4.22
C GLN A 228 -9.70 24.59 3.59
N GLY A 229 -10.80 24.37 4.31
CA GLY A 229 -11.96 23.60 3.83
C GLY A 229 -11.87 22.09 4.03
N ILE A 230 -10.93 21.59 4.82
CA ILE A 230 -10.81 20.18 5.19
C ILE A 230 -11.62 19.95 6.46
N THR A 231 -12.59 19.03 6.46
CA THR A 231 -13.35 18.70 7.68
C THR A 231 -12.54 17.72 8.54
N ALA A 232 -11.87 18.23 9.55
CA ALA A 232 -11.06 17.46 10.48
C ALA A 232 -11.46 17.77 11.93
N ASP A 233 -11.64 16.72 12.73
CA ASP A 233 -12.00 16.78 14.14
C ASP A 233 -10.93 16.14 15.02
N GLY A 234 -10.79 16.59 16.27
CA GLY A 234 -9.83 16.08 17.24
C GLY A 234 -9.13 17.24 18.00
N PRO A 235 -7.99 16.97 18.67
CA PRO A 235 -7.34 15.65 18.80
C PRO A 235 -8.11 14.69 19.71
N PHE A 236 -8.29 13.44 19.28
CA PHE A 236 -8.96 12.41 20.05
C PHE A 236 -7.97 11.51 20.80
N PRO A 237 -8.28 11.07 22.04
CA PRO A 237 -7.49 10.05 22.72
C PRO A 237 -7.61 8.70 21.98
N GLY A 238 -6.48 8.13 21.54
CA GLY A 238 -6.48 6.98 20.64
C GLY A 238 -7.15 5.73 21.22
N ASP A 239 -7.00 5.46 22.51
CA ASP A 239 -7.64 4.34 23.22
C ASP A 239 -9.17 4.47 23.25
N GLY A 240 -9.66 5.64 23.65
CA GLY A 240 -11.09 5.94 23.68
C GLY A 240 -11.71 5.95 22.29
N TYR A 241 -11.01 6.51 21.31
CA TYR A 241 -11.50 6.60 19.93
C TYR A 241 -11.79 5.23 19.30
N PHE A 242 -10.83 4.32 19.34
CA PHE A 242 -11.05 2.96 18.84
C PHE A 242 -11.89 2.10 19.78
N GLY A 243 -11.73 2.27 21.11
CA GLY A 243 -12.45 1.50 22.12
C GLY A 243 -13.95 1.74 22.11
N THR A 244 -14.40 2.93 21.75
CA THR A 244 -15.83 3.29 21.62
C THR A 244 -16.36 3.18 20.20
N ARG A 245 -15.57 2.70 19.24
CA ARG A 245 -15.91 2.63 17.82
C ARG A 245 -16.21 3.99 17.19
N MET A 246 -15.66 5.06 17.71
CA MET A 246 -15.83 6.39 17.13
C MET A 246 -15.28 6.46 15.68
N ASN A 247 -14.33 5.59 15.34
CA ASN A 247 -13.82 5.45 13.98
C ASN A 247 -14.90 5.12 12.92
N GLU A 248 -16.05 4.61 13.32
CA GLU A 248 -17.17 4.33 12.40
C GLU A 248 -17.95 5.60 12.00
N GLN A 249 -17.69 6.74 12.66
CA GLN A 249 -18.30 8.04 12.37
C GLN A 249 -17.46 8.91 11.42
N TYR A 250 -16.25 8.45 11.06
CA TYR A 250 -15.30 9.17 10.23
C TYR A 250 -14.90 8.36 9.00
N ASP A 251 -14.60 9.06 7.93
CA ASP A 251 -14.15 8.43 6.68
C ASP A 251 -12.70 7.97 6.75
N ALA A 252 -11.88 8.64 7.56
CA ALA A 252 -10.51 8.24 7.82
C ALA A 252 -10.02 8.72 9.19
N THR A 253 -8.98 8.04 9.69
CA THR A 253 -8.26 8.39 10.92
C THR A 253 -6.83 8.78 10.58
N LEU A 254 -6.35 9.93 11.03
CA LEU A 254 -4.95 10.32 10.98
C LEU A 254 -4.31 10.05 12.34
N ALA A 255 -3.46 9.04 12.42
CA ALA A 255 -2.71 8.70 13.63
C ALA A 255 -1.33 9.33 13.60
N MET A 256 -0.79 9.70 14.78
CA MET A 256 0.48 10.41 14.89
C MET A 256 1.68 9.51 14.61
N TYR A 257 1.60 8.23 14.96
CA TYR A 257 2.70 7.28 14.75
C TYR A 257 2.20 5.86 14.45
N HIS A 258 3.13 5.05 13.97
CA HIS A 258 2.89 3.72 13.40
C HIS A 258 2.00 2.84 14.28
N ASP A 259 2.41 2.53 15.51
CA ASP A 259 1.70 1.55 16.32
C ASP A 259 0.35 2.07 16.84
N GLN A 260 0.22 3.40 17.02
CA GLN A 260 -1.05 4.02 17.38
C GLN A 260 -2.16 3.73 16.35
N GLY A 261 -1.79 3.76 15.07
CA GLY A 261 -2.74 3.48 13.99
C GLY A 261 -2.82 2.00 13.63
N LEU A 262 -1.67 1.30 13.55
CA LEU A 262 -1.63 -0.03 12.97
C LEU A 262 -2.05 -1.14 13.93
N ILE A 263 -1.84 -1.00 15.24
CA ILE A 263 -2.33 -2.00 16.20
C ILE A 263 -3.85 -2.13 16.13
N PRO A 264 -4.64 -1.05 16.31
CA PRO A 264 -6.08 -1.15 16.18
C PRO A 264 -6.53 -1.54 14.76
N PHE A 265 -5.88 -1.00 13.71
CA PHE A 265 -6.19 -1.38 12.35
C PHE A 265 -6.06 -2.89 12.12
N LYS A 266 -4.92 -3.48 12.47
CA LYS A 266 -4.67 -4.92 12.28
C LYS A 266 -5.60 -5.79 13.12
N THR A 267 -5.94 -5.34 14.31
CA THR A 267 -6.90 -6.03 15.20
C THR A 267 -8.30 -6.05 14.60
N LEU A 268 -8.73 -4.94 13.98
CA LEU A 268 -10.07 -4.81 13.39
C LEU A 268 -10.15 -5.40 11.96
N SER A 269 -9.04 -5.42 11.21
CA SER A 269 -9.02 -5.86 9.81
C SER A 269 -8.88 -7.37 9.61
N PHE A 270 -8.51 -8.13 10.64
CA PHE A 270 -8.38 -9.59 10.61
C PHE A 270 -7.56 -10.11 9.40
N GLY A 271 -6.44 -9.47 9.08
CA GLY A 271 -5.53 -9.89 8.00
C GLY A 271 -5.95 -9.55 6.57
N LYS A 272 -7.02 -8.79 6.37
CA LYS A 272 -7.49 -8.34 5.04
C LYS A 272 -7.08 -6.89 4.74
N GLY A 273 -6.11 -6.37 5.45
CA GLY A 273 -5.62 -5.01 5.26
C GLY A 273 -4.95 -4.81 3.90
N VAL A 274 -5.14 -3.63 3.33
CA VAL A 274 -4.48 -3.15 2.12
C VAL A 274 -3.62 -1.96 2.49
N ASN A 275 -2.36 -1.95 2.03
CA ASN A 275 -1.51 -0.78 2.10
C ASN A 275 -1.68 0.02 0.80
N PHE A 276 -2.11 1.26 0.92
CA PHE A 276 -2.27 2.21 -0.16
C PHE A 276 -1.29 3.38 0.00
N SER A 277 -0.67 3.80 -1.09
CA SER A 277 0.23 4.95 -1.13
C SER A 277 -0.48 6.14 -1.76
N ALA A 278 -1.11 6.97 -0.94
CA ALA A 278 -1.79 8.19 -1.39
C ALA A 278 -0.79 9.29 -1.76
N GLY A 279 -1.19 10.21 -2.65
CA GLY A 279 -0.37 11.33 -3.09
C GLY A 279 0.63 10.99 -4.21
N LEU A 280 0.57 9.79 -4.76
CA LEU A 280 1.28 9.42 -5.99
C LEU A 280 0.46 9.81 -7.24
N PRO A 281 1.11 10.15 -8.36
CA PRO A 281 0.41 10.38 -9.63
C PRO A 281 -0.21 9.09 -10.19
N ILE A 282 0.26 7.93 -9.74
CA ILE A 282 -0.23 6.61 -10.12
C ILE A 282 -1.03 5.98 -8.98
N ILE A 283 -1.94 5.06 -9.30
CA ILE A 283 -2.60 4.23 -8.30
C ILE A 283 -1.66 3.09 -7.90
N ARG A 284 -1.31 3.00 -6.62
CA ARG A 284 -0.51 1.87 -6.12
C ARG A 284 -1.08 1.30 -4.84
N THR A 285 -1.43 0.02 -4.88
CA THR A 285 -1.88 -0.77 -3.74
C THR A 285 -0.97 -1.97 -3.48
N SER A 286 -1.02 -2.52 -2.29
CA SER A 286 -0.31 -3.76 -1.94
C SER A 286 -0.97 -4.46 -0.76
N PRO A 287 -0.74 -5.77 -0.57
CA PRO A 287 -1.13 -6.44 0.66
C PRO A 287 -0.38 -5.88 1.88
N ASP A 288 -0.99 -6.00 3.06
CA ASP A 288 -0.43 -5.57 4.36
C ASP A 288 0.37 -6.70 5.04
N HIS A 289 1.13 -7.46 4.27
CA HIS A 289 2.02 -8.50 4.77
C HIS A 289 3.33 -8.53 3.99
N GLY A 290 4.37 -9.13 4.60
CA GLY A 290 5.69 -9.29 3.98
C GLY A 290 5.82 -10.59 3.18
N THR A 291 7.07 -10.92 2.85
CA THR A 291 7.46 -12.08 2.02
C THR A 291 7.21 -13.45 2.64
N ALA A 292 7.02 -13.53 3.95
CA ALA A 292 6.70 -14.76 4.69
C ALA A 292 7.49 -16.01 4.23
N PHE A 293 8.81 -15.89 4.14
CA PHE A 293 9.72 -16.94 3.65
C PHE A 293 9.53 -18.30 4.32
N SER A 294 9.10 -18.34 5.58
CA SER A 294 8.86 -19.57 6.32
C SER A 294 7.78 -20.47 5.72
N ILE A 295 6.85 -19.90 4.96
CA ILE A 295 5.76 -20.63 4.28
C ILE A 295 5.84 -20.56 2.75
N ALA A 296 6.83 -19.88 2.18
CA ALA A 296 7.00 -19.74 0.74
C ALA A 296 7.09 -21.11 0.04
N GLY A 297 6.39 -21.24 -1.07
CA GLY A 297 6.32 -22.48 -1.85
C GLY A 297 5.62 -23.66 -1.19
N LYS A 298 4.95 -23.47 -0.04
CA LYS A 298 4.20 -24.53 0.67
C LYS A 298 2.70 -24.55 0.37
N ASN A 299 2.22 -23.66 -0.49
CA ASN A 299 0.80 -23.47 -0.80
C ASN A 299 -0.07 -23.16 0.44
N LYS A 300 0.49 -22.43 1.40
CA LYS A 300 -0.18 -22.06 2.67
C LYS A 300 -0.48 -20.57 2.78
N ALA A 301 0.03 -19.75 1.86
CA ALA A 301 -0.20 -18.31 1.91
C ALA A 301 -1.67 -17.98 1.63
N ASP A 302 -2.23 -17.08 2.43
CA ASP A 302 -3.56 -16.50 2.23
C ASP A 302 -3.47 -15.35 1.23
N ASP A 303 -4.33 -15.34 0.22
CA ASP A 303 -4.34 -14.35 -0.85
C ASP A 303 -5.36 -13.23 -0.63
N SER A 304 -6.11 -13.25 0.47
CA SER A 304 -7.22 -12.32 0.71
C SER A 304 -6.79 -10.85 0.71
N SER A 305 -5.64 -10.54 1.32
CA SER A 305 -5.08 -9.18 1.34
C SER A 305 -4.62 -8.72 -0.06
N PHE A 306 -4.03 -9.61 -0.87
CA PHE A 306 -3.64 -9.28 -2.24
C PHE A 306 -4.86 -9.10 -3.14
N LEU A 307 -5.87 -9.96 -3.02
CA LEU A 307 -7.14 -9.81 -3.74
C LEU A 307 -7.84 -8.50 -3.38
N ALA A 308 -7.88 -8.16 -2.08
CA ALA A 308 -8.43 -6.90 -1.62
C ALA A 308 -7.64 -5.69 -2.18
N ALA A 309 -6.30 -5.79 -2.27
CA ALA A 309 -5.48 -4.74 -2.87
C ALA A 309 -5.78 -4.57 -4.37
N PHE A 310 -6.00 -5.66 -5.09
CA PHE A 310 -6.39 -5.63 -6.50
C PHE A 310 -7.76 -4.97 -6.68
N GLN A 311 -8.77 -5.40 -5.92
CA GLN A 311 -10.12 -4.84 -5.96
C GLN A 311 -10.17 -3.35 -5.56
N LEU A 312 -9.35 -2.95 -4.59
CA LEU A 312 -9.24 -1.54 -4.21
C LEU A 312 -8.66 -0.70 -5.35
N ALA A 313 -7.66 -1.22 -6.08
CA ALA A 313 -7.11 -0.56 -7.26
C ALA A 313 -8.17 -0.41 -8.37
N GLU A 314 -8.99 -1.45 -8.62
CA GLU A 314 -10.12 -1.37 -9.56
C GLU A 314 -11.10 -0.25 -9.19
N ASN A 315 -11.46 -0.14 -7.91
CA ASN A 315 -12.37 0.91 -7.44
C ASN A 315 -11.76 2.31 -7.61
N PHE A 316 -10.47 2.46 -7.34
CA PHE A 316 -9.78 3.74 -7.52
C PHE A 316 -9.70 4.16 -9.00
N ILE A 317 -9.52 3.22 -9.92
CA ILE A 317 -9.56 3.49 -11.36
C ILE A 317 -10.93 4.06 -11.76
N GLU A 318 -12.01 3.45 -11.29
CA GLU A 318 -13.38 3.92 -11.57
C GLU A 318 -13.63 5.30 -10.98
N ASN A 319 -13.25 5.53 -9.72
CA ASN A 319 -13.44 6.83 -9.07
C ASN A 319 -12.65 7.96 -9.75
N ARG A 320 -11.39 7.70 -10.15
CA ARG A 320 -10.58 8.70 -10.87
C ARG A 320 -11.09 9.00 -12.28
N LYS A 321 -11.79 8.04 -12.94
CA LYS A 321 -12.44 8.26 -14.24
C LYS A 321 -13.73 9.07 -14.11
N HIS A 322 -14.39 8.98 -12.96
CA HIS A 322 -15.67 9.63 -12.67
C HIS A 322 -15.57 10.42 -11.36
N PRO A 323 -14.77 11.50 -11.30
CA PRO A 323 -14.59 12.27 -10.08
C PRO A 323 -15.90 12.87 -9.60
N VAL A 324 -16.12 12.86 -8.27
CA VAL A 324 -17.29 13.45 -7.58
C VAL A 324 -17.23 14.96 -7.52
#